data_96d04e175b471236f66e8411f159c244
#
_entry.id   96d04e175b471236f66e8411f159c244
#
_cell.length_a   1.000
_cell.length_b   1.000
_cell.length_c   1.000
_cell.angle_alpha   90.00
_cell.angle_beta   90.00
_cell.angle_gamma   90.00
#
_symmetry.space_group_name_H-M   'P 1'
#
loop_
_entity.id
_entity.type
_entity.pdbx_description
1 polymer ?
#
loop_
_entity_poly.entity_id
_entity_poly.type
_entity_poly.pdbx_seq_one_letter_code
_entity_poly.pdbx_strand_id
1 'polypeptide(L)'
;KENNCLTILNPAPASEIKDFFDYIDFFTPNETEAEFYTGIKITNEKEAKVASEKLLGKGIKKVVITLGEKGLFYSDGKEDIYLKANSVKVSDTTGAGDAFNGGLAYGLSQNKPIKECLEFANKVAGASTTKQGAGNAMPFLKDLS
;
A
#
# COMPACT_ATOMS: atom_id res chain seq x y z
N LYS A 1 -21.11 3.10 -1.07
CA LYS A 1 -20.87 4.20 -2.06
C LYS A 1 -21.93 5.30 -2.07
N GLU A 2 -22.98 5.17 -1.29
CA GLU A 2 -24.02 6.20 -1.20
C GLU A 2 -23.48 7.55 -0.72
N ASN A 3 -22.33 7.58 -0.02
CA ASN A 3 -21.75 8.77 0.59
C ASN A 3 -20.47 9.30 -0.11
N ASN A 4 -20.17 8.87 -1.32
CA ASN A 4 -18.95 9.27 -2.08
C ASN A 4 -17.62 9.10 -1.31
N CYS A 5 -17.54 8.13 -0.39
CA CYS A 5 -16.32 7.85 0.34
C CYS A 5 -15.35 7.04 -0.49
N LEU A 6 -14.05 7.36 -0.42
CA LEU A 6 -12.97 6.50 -0.88
C LEU A 6 -12.78 5.34 0.11
N THR A 7 -12.60 4.14 -0.43
CA THR A 7 -12.35 2.94 0.37
C THR A 7 -10.92 2.46 0.16
N ILE A 8 -10.19 2.29 1.26
CA ILE A 8 -8.86 1.67 1.28
C ILE A 8 -8.99 0.37 2.05
N LEU A 9 -8.66 -0.75 1.44
CA LEU A 9 -8.60 -2.05 2.11
C LEU A 9 -7.16 -2.54 2.19
N ASN A 10 -6.67 -2.66 3.43
CA ASN A 10 -5.46 -3.41 3.75
C ASN A 10 -5.87 -4.83 4.16
N PRO A 11 -5.55 -5.88 3.37
CA PRO A 11 -6.02 -7.23 3.63
C PRO A 11 -5.13 -8.01 4.62
N ALA A 12 -4.81 -7.40 5.76
CA ALA A 12 -3.91 -7.95 6.78
C ALA A 12 -4.69 -8.49 8.00
N PRO A 13 -4.66 -9.80 8.32
CA PRO A 13 -4.12 -10.87 7.49
C PRO A 13 -5.02 -11.22 6.30
N ALA A 14 -4.42 -11.78 5.23
CA ALA A 14 -5.15 -12.19 4.06
C ALA A 14 -6.24 -13.22 4.40
N SER A 15 -7.45 -12.99 3.94
CA SER A 15 -8.60 -13.87 4.12
C SER A 15 -9.50 -13.82 2.89
N GLU A 16 -10.38 -14.79 2.71
CA GLU A 16 -11.32 -14.79 1.60
C GLU A 16 -12.20 -13.53 1.62
N ILE A 17 -12.16 -12.78 0.51
CA ILE A 17 -13.06 -11.66 0.24
C ILE A 17 -14.08 -12.16 -0.79
N LYS A 18 -15.35 -12.29 -0.38
CA LYS A 18 -16.43 -12.67 -1.27
C LYS A 18 -17.23 -11.42 -1.64
N ASP A 19 -17.41 -11.17 -2.92
CA ASP A 19 -18.37 -10.20 -3.49
C ASP A 19 -18.15 -8.71 -3.12
N PHE A 20 -16.93 -8.32 -2.65
CA PHE A 20 -16.66 -6.94 -2.24
C PHE A 20 -15.62 -6.20 -3.09
N PHE A 21 -14.98 -6.86 -4.05
CA PHE A 21 -13.90 -6.25 -4.83
C PHE A 21 -14.31 -4.96 -5.56
N ASP A 22 -15.53 -4.91 -6.10
CA ASP A 22 -16.06 -3.72 -6.79
C ASP A 22 -16.24 -2.48 -5.89
N TYR A 23 -16.23 -2.67 -4.58
CA TYR A 23 -16.35 -1.59 -3.60
C TYR A 23 -14.99 -1.04 -3.14
N ILE A 24 -13.89 -1.67 -3.54
CA ILE A 24 -12.54 -1.31 -3.13
C ILE A 24 -11.96 -0.30 -4.13
N ASP A 25 -11.73 0.92 -3.67
CA ASP A 25 -11.07 1.95 -4.48
C ASP A 25 -9.55 1.76 -4.45
N PHE A 26 -8.97 1.46 -3.28
CA PHE A 26 -7.56 1.12 -3.11
C PHE A 26 -7.39 -0.19 -2.36
N PHE A 27 -6.65 -1.11 -2.92
CA PHE A 27 -6.26 -2.38 -2.30
C PHE A 27 -4.77 -2.39 -2.06
N THR A 28 -4.35 -2.56 -0.79
CA THR A 28 -2.95 -2.33 -0.38
C THR A 28 -2.31 -3.58 0.25
N PRO A 29 -2.23 -4.71 -0.47
CA PRO A 29 -1.59 -5.92 0.03
C PRO A 29 -0.06 -5.78 0.05
N ASN A 30 0.59 -6.57 0.91
CA ASN A 30 2.01 -6.91 0.76
C ASN A 30 2.20 -8.07 -0.24
N GLU A 31 3.45 -8.51 -0.46
CA GLU A 31 3.77 -9.61 -1.40
C GLU A 31 3.02 -10.89 -1.07
N THR A 32 2.99 -11.30 0.20
CA THR A 32 2.34 -12.54 0.66
C THR A 32 0.83 -12.46 0.54
N GLU A 33 0.24 -11.33 0.88
CA GLU A 33 -1.19 -11.10 0.74
C GLU A 33 -1.59 -11.06 -0.73
N ALA A 34 -0.82 -10.38 -1.58
CA ALA A 34 -1.08 -10.36 -3.01
C ALA A 34 -0.93 -11.76 -3.64
N GLU A 35 0.04 -12.58 -3.20
CA GLU A 35 0.17 -13.98 -3.60
C GLU A 35 -1.08 -14.79 -3.21
N PHE A 36 -1.62 -14.59 -2.00
CA PHE A 36 -2.84 -15.27 -1.55
C PHE A 36 -4.03 -15.04 -2.52
N TYR A 37 -4.23 -13.79 -2.96
CA TYR A 37 -5.36 -13.45 -3.84
C TYR A 37 -5.13 -13.77 -5.31
N THR A 38 -3.87 -13.87 -5.74
CA THR A 38 -3.50 -14.01 -7.16
C THR A 38 -2.91 -15.36 -7.51
N GLY A 39 -2.30 -16.06 -6.54
CA GLY A 39 -1.49 -17.24 -6.77
C GLY A 39 -0.14 -16.93 -7.43
N ILE A 40 0.26 -15.65 -7.49
CA ILE A 40 1.50 -15.20 -8.12
C ILE A 40 2.48 -14.85 -7.02
N LYS A 41 3.60 -15.57 -6.95
CA LYS A 41 4.71 -15.25 -6.06
C LYS A 41 5.40 -13.98 -6.56
N ILE A 42 5.51 -12.98 -5.67
CA ILE A 42 6.04 -11.67 -6.01
C ILE A 42 7.45 -11.53 -5.43
N THR A 43 8.45 -11.43 -6.31
CA THR A 43 9.86 -11.23 -5.94
C THR A 43 10.45 -9.98 -6.59
N ASN A 44 9.80 -9.44 -7.60
CA ASN A 44 10.24 -8.27 -8.36
C ASN A 44 9.07 -7.47 -8.94
N GLU A 45 9.38 -6.34 -9.57
CA GLU A 45 8.41 -5.43 -10.17
C GLU A 45 7.53 -6.07 -11.26
N LYS A 46 8.11 -6.97 -12.08
CA LYS A 46 7.35 -7.61 -13.18
C LYS A 46 6.24 -8.50 -12.63
N GLU A 47 6.52 -9.25 -11.58
CA GLU A 47 5.54 -10.12 -10.92
C GLU A 47 4.50 -9.28 -10.17
N ALA A 48 4.91 -8.15 -9.56
CA ALA A 48 3.98 -7.21 -8.94
C ALA A 48 3.01 -6.62 -9.97
N LYS A 49 3.48 -6.29 -11.17
CA LYS A 49 2.62 -5.85 -12.27
C LYS A 49 1.60 -6.93 -12.65
N VAL A 50 2.02 -8.15 -12.90
CA VAL A 50 1.11 -9.27 -13.28
C VAL A 50 0.09 -9.54 -12.17
N ALA A 51 0.52 -9.51 -10.90
CA ALA A 51 -0.39 -9.66 -9.76
C ALA A 51 -1.41 -8.51 -9.70
N SER A 52 -0.97 -7.27 -9.93
CA SER A 52 -1.86 -6.09 -9.97
C SER A 52 -2.90 -6.19 -11.08
N GLU A 53 -2.51 -6.59 -12.29
CA GLU A 53 -3.43 -6.81 -13.41
C GLU A 53 -4.51 -7.85 -13.05
N LYS A 54 -4.12 -8.93 -12.37
CA LYS A 54 -5.08 -9.95 -11.92
C LYS A 54 -6.04 -9.44 -10.84
N LEU A 55 -5.56 -8.59 -9.93
CA LEU A 55 -6.38 -7.95 -8.90
C LEU A 55 -7.36 -6.93 -9.49
N LEU A 56 -6.90 -6.09 -10.42
CA LEU A 56 -7.74 -5.15 -11.17
C LEU A 56 -8.85 -5.89 -11.93
N GLY A 57 -8.52 -7.06 -12.54
CA GLY A 57 -9.49 -7.93 -13.22
C GLY A 57 -10.58 -8.49 -12.31
N LYS A 58 -10.44 -8.43 -10.98
CA LYS A 58 -11.46 -8.81 -9.99
C LYS A 58 -12.42 -7.67 -9.62
N GLY A 59 -12.25 -6.47 -10.18
CA GLY A 59 -13.10 -5.30 -9.93
C GLY A 59 -12.47 -4.23 -9.02
N ILE A 60 -11.28 -4.48 -8.45
CA ILE A 60 -10.54 -3.48 -7.67
C ILE A 60 -10.12 -2.34 -8.61
N LYS A 61 -10.26 -1.09 -8.17
CA LYS A 61 -9.96 0.06 -9.03
C LYS A 61 -8.49 0.47 -9.05
N LYS A 62 -7.80 0.34 -7.92
CA LYS A 62 -6.39 0.70 -7.77
C LYS A 62 -5.71 -0.28 -6.83
N VAL A 63 -4.54 -0.75 -7.21
CA VAL A 63 -3.74 -1.70 -6.44
C VAL A 63 -2.42 -1.05 -6.05
N VAL A 64 -2.03 -1.20 -4.78
CA VAL A 64 -0.71 -0.81 -4.29
C VAL A 64 -0.10 -2.01 -3.61
N ILE A 65 0.85 -2.67 -4.21
CA ILE A 65 1.56 -3.79 -3.59
C ILE A 65 2.80 -3.24 -2.88
N THR A 66 2.84 -3.37 -1.56
CA THR A 66 4.03 -3.02 -0.79
C THR A 66 5.06 -4.16 -0.89
N LEU A 67 6.32 -3.81 -1.13
CA LEU A 67 7.43 -4.72 -1.44
C LEU A 67 8.55 -4.64 -0.38
N GLY A 68 8.20 -4.29 0.86
CA GLY A 68 9.13 -4.14 1.96
C GLY A 68 10.27 -3.17 1.62
N GLU A 69 11.51 -3.61 1.78
CA GLU A 69 12.71 -2.82 1.49
C GLU A 69 12.89 -2.44 0.01
N LYS A 70 12.15 -3.06 -0.89
CA LYS A 70 12.17 -2.75 -2.33
C LYS A 70 11.25 -1.58 -2.67
N GLY A 71 10.31 -1.22 -1.78
CA GLY A 71 9.40 -0.11 -1.99
C GLY A 71 7.97 -0.53 -2.27
N LEU A 72 7.38 -0.07 -3.36
CA LEU A 72 5.99 -0.38 -3.74
C LEU A 72 5.80 -0.39 -5.25
N PHE A 73 4.75 -1.07 -5.67
CA PHE A 73 4.23 -1.03 -7.03
C PHE A 73 2.75 -0.61 -6.99
N TYR A 74 2.38 0.38 -7.79
CA TYR A 74 1.02 0.86 -7.97
C TYR A 74 0.55 0.62 -9.40
N SER A 75 -0.72 0.27 -9.57
CA SER A 75 -1.39 0.26 -10.86
C SER A 75 -2.88 0.59 -10.71
N ASP A 76 -3.43 1.35 -11.66
CA ASP A 76 -4.87 1.57 -11.85
C ASP A 76 -5.37 1.03 -13.21
N GLY A 77 -4.52 0.26 -13.89
CA GLY A 77 -4.78 -0.29 -15.22
C GLY A 77 -4.50 0.68 -16.37
N LYS A 78 -4.16 1.94 -16.09
CA LYS A 78 -3.76 2.96 -17.07
C LYS A 78 -2.34 3.45 -16.83
N GLU A 79 -1.99 3.61 -15.56
CA GLU A 79 -0.68 4.05 -15.10
C GLU A 79 -0.10 3.03 -14.15
N ASP A 80 1.19 2.74 -14.31
CA ASP A 80 2.00 1.93 -13.41
C ASP A 80 3.08 2.80 -12.79
N ILE A 81 3.24 2.74 -11.46
CA ILE A 81 4.27 3.49 -10.71
C ILE A 81 5.04 2.52 -9.84
N TYR A 82 6.35 2.47 -10.01
CA TYR A 82 7.26 1.82 -9.08
C TYR A 82 8.03 2.86 -8.28
N LEU A 83 7.95 2.78 -6.96
CA LEU A 83 8.71 3.64 -6.05
C LEU A 83 9.62 2.77 -5.19
N LYS A 84 10.91 3.11 -5.16
CA LYS A 84 11.87 2.49 -4.24
C LYS A 84 11.58 2.88 -2.80
N ALA A 85 11.89 1.99 -1.86
CA ALA A 85 11.82 2.33 -0.45
C ALA A 85 12.80 3.44 -0.09
N ASN A 86 12.43 4.27 0.88
CA ASN A 86 13.35 5.23 1.44
C ASN A 86 14.46 4.49 2.20
N SER A 87 15.71 4.90 2.00
CA SER A 87 16.83 4.34 2.73
C SER A 87 16.81 4.84 4.17
N VAL A 88 16.43 3.97 5.10
CA VAL A 88 16.38 4.23 6.54
C VAL A 88 17.07 3.12 7.31
N LYS A 89 17.55 3.43 8.51
CA LYS A 89 18.06 2.39 9.42
C LYS A 89 16.87 1.71 10.10
N VAL A 90 16.51 0.53 9.62
CA VAL A 90 15.38 -0.26 10.14
C VAL A 90 15.70 -0.78 11.54
N SER A 91 14.78 -0.57 12.47
CA SER A 91 14.79 -1.12 13.84
C SER A 91 13.71 -2.19 14.00
N ASP A 92 12.49 -1.92 13.52
CA ASP A 92 11.33 -2.82 13.63
C ASP A 92 10.37 -2.53 12.48
N THR A 93 9.87 -3.56 11.80
CA THR A 93 8.93 -3.41 10.69
C THR A 93 7.46 -3.53 11.10
N THR A 94 7.19 -3.77 12.39
CA THR A 94 5.83 -3.93 12.92
C THR A 94 5.01 -2.66 12.69
N GLY A 95 3.86 -2.80 12.06
CA GLY A 95 2.95 -1.67 11.77
C GLY A 95 3.35 -0.79 10.57
N ALA A 96 4.41 -1.16 9.81
CA ALA A 96 4.80 -0.38 8.63
C ALA A 96 3.68 -0.30 7.57
N GLY A 97 2.91 -1.38 7.40
CA GLY A 97 1.73 -1.40 6.52
C GLY A 97 0.63 -0.44 7.01
N ASP A 98 0.39 -0.38 8.31
CA ASP A 98 -0.59 0.54 8.91
C ASP A 98 -0.14 2.00 8.73
N ALA A 99 1.16 2.26 8.96
CA ALA A 99 1.78 3.57 8.72
C ALA A 99 1.64 4.00 7.25
N PHE A 100 1.90 3.06 6.32
CA PHE A 100 1.71 3.29 4.89
C PHE A 100 0.27 3.69 4.58
N ASN A 101 -0.71 2.91 5.05
CA ASN A 101 -2.13 3.19 4.80
C ASN A 101 -2.59 4.51 5.41
N GLY A 102 -2.10 4.85 6.61
CA GLY A 102 -2.33 6.16 7.22
C GLY A 102 -1.78 7.31 6.37
N GLY A 103 -0.55 7.17 5.89
CA GLY A 103 0.08 8.13 4.98
C GLY A 103 -0.65 8.28 3.65
N LEU A 104 -1.09 7.16 3.05
CA LEU A 104 -1.87 7.16 1.81
C LEU A 104 -3.22 7.86 2.01
N ALA A 105 -3.96 7.52 3.06
CA ALA A 105 -5.23 8.14 3.39
C ALA A 105 -5.10 9.65 3.59
N TYR A 106 -4.05 10.09 4.30
CA TYR A 106 -3.76 11.51 4.49
C TYR A 106 -3.49 12.21 3.16
N GLY A 107 -2.60 11.67 2.32
CA GLY A 107 -2.30 12.25 1.01
C GLY A 107 -3.55 12.40 0.13
N LEU A 108 -4.37 11.35 0.06
CA LEU A 108 -5.64 11.36 -0.68
C LEU A 108 -6.63 12.39 -0.13
N SER A 109 -6.72 12.54 1.20
CA SER A 109 -7.60 13.55 1.83
C SER A 109 -7.22 14.99 1.50
N GLN A 110 -5.95 15.21 1.13
CA GLN A 110 -5.45 16.52 0.68
C GLN A 110 -5.61 16.75 -0.82
N ASN A 111 -6.30 15.85 -1.55
CA ASN A 111 -6.45 15.87 -3.00
C ASN A 111 -5.14 15.97 -3.79
N LYS A 112 -4.07 15.38 -3.26
CA LYS A 112 -2.78 15.35 -3.93
C LYS A 112 -2.77 14.38 -5.12
N PRO A 113 -1.91 14.60 -6.13
CA PRO A 113 -1.66 13.62 -7.19
C PRO A 113 -1.26 12.28 -6.60
N ILE A 114 -1.68 11.18 -7.25
CA ILE A 114 -1.46 9.82 -6.71
C ILE A 114 0.01 9.55 -6.42
N LYS A 115 0.92 9.97 -7.28
CA LYS A 115 2.35 9.79 -7.09
C LYS A 115 2.84 10.44 -5.78
N GLU A 116 2.41 11.67 -5.49
CA GLU A 116 2.76 12.37 -4.24
C GLU A 116 2.17 11.66 -3.01
N CYS A 117 0.94 11.11 -3.13
CA CYS A 117 0.33 10.32 -2.05
C CYS A 117 1.15 9.07 -1.74
N LEU A 118 1.62 8.36 -2.79
CA LEU A 118 2.43 7.16 -2.66
C LEU A 118 3.82 7.46 -2.09
N GLU A 119 4.47 8.53 -2.57
CA GLU A 119 5.77 9.00 -2.05
C GLU A 119 5.67 9.35 -0.57
N PHE A 120 4.61 10.08 -0.19
CA PHE A 120 4.36 10.42 1.21
C PHE A 120 4.09 9.18 2.06
N ALA A 121 3.21 8.26 1.62
CA ALA A 121 2.93 7.02 2.31
C ALA A 121 4.18 6.16 2.51
N ASN A 122 5.03 6.05 1.48
CA ASN A 122 6.31 5.36 1.53
C ASN A 122 7.27 5.99 2.55
N LYS A 123 7.31 7.34 2.64
CA LYS A 123 8.08 8.07 3.65
C LYS A 123 7.58 7.80 5.06
N VAL A 124 6.26 7.82 5.28
CA VAL A 124 5.62 7.52 6.58
C VAL A 124 5.95 6.09 7.02
N ALA A 125 5.79 5.11 6.12
CA ALA A 125 6.13 3.72 6.39
C ALA A 125 7.62 3.55 6.73
N GLY A 126 8.54 4.15 5.96
CA GLY A 126 9.96 4.12 6.26
C GLY A 126 10.29 4.72 7.63
N ALA A 127 9.72 5.87 7.97
CA ALA A 127 9.93 6.52 9.26
C ALA A 127 9.44 5.66 10.44
N SER A 128 8.31 4.96 10.29
CA SER A 128 7.79 4.08 11.34
C SER A 128 8.73 2.92 11.67
N THR A 129 9.49 2.43 10.69
CA THR A 129 10.43 1.32 10.88
C THR A 129 11.70 1.69 11.63
N THR A 130 11.96 2.97 11.88
CA THR A 130 13.17 3.45 12.58
C THR A 130 13.10 3.31 14.10
N LYS A 131 11.92 3.02 14.66
CA LYS A 131 11.66 2.87 16.09
C LYS A 131 11.06 1.49 16.37
N GLN A 132 11.17 1.03 17.62
CA GLN A 132 10.53 -0.22 18.04
C GLN A 132 9.04 -0.05 18.34
N GLY A 133 8.27 -1.08 18.02
CA GLY A 133 6.83 -1.19 18.27
C GLY A 133 5.98 -0.59 17.14
N ALA A 134 4.68 -0.84 17.20
CA ALA A 134 3.72 -0.38 16.21
C ALA A 134 3.23 1.05 16.52
N GLY A 135 2.33 1.21 17.50
CA GLY A 135 1.70 2.50 17.80
C GLY A 135 2.69 3.60 18.21
N ASN A 136 3.68 3.25 19.06
CA ASN A 136 4.70 4.21 19.51
C ASN A 136 5.71 4.59 18.42
N ALA A 137 5.80 3.81 17.35
CA ALA A 137 6.69 4.06 16.23
C ALA A 137 6.07 4.96 15.15
N MET A 138 4.74 5.20 15.20
CA MET A 138 4.08 6.04 14.21
C MET A 138 4.62 7.47 14.24
N PRO A 139 5.11 7.99 13.09
CA PRO A 139 5.67 9.33 13.03
C PRO A 139 4.54 10.38 13.10
N PHE A 140 4.80 11.48 13.75
CA PHE A 140 3.99 12.68 13.61
C PHE A 140 4.37 13.43 12.32
N LEU A 141 3.44 14.23 11.79
CA LEU A 141 3.68 15.00 10.56
C LEU A 141 4.95 15.88 10.64
N LYS A 142 5.23 16.45 11.82
CA LYS A 142 6.44 17.24 12.09
C LYS A 142 7.75 16.43 12.00
N ASP A 143 7.68 15.11 12.15
CA ASP A 143 8.86 14.22 12.11
C ASP A 143 9.20 13.81 10.67
N LEU A 144 8.37 14.23 9.72
CA LEU A 144 8.47 13.88 8.29
C LEU A 144 9.00 15.04 7.43
N SER A 145 9.37 16.15 8.05
CA SER A 145 9.95 17.32 7.37
C SER A 145 11.37 17.08 6.85
#